data_156afe7bf20db9e6ebd1f3cb25a7f1d0
#
_entry.id   156afe7bf20db9e6ebd1f3cb25a7f1d0
#
_cell.length_a   1.000
_cell.length_b   1.000
_cell.length_c   1.000
_cell.angle_alpha   90.00
_cell.angle_beta   90.00
_cell.angle_gamma   90.00
#
_symmetry.space_group_name_H-M   'P 1'
#
loop_
_entity.id
_entity.type
_entity.pdbx_description
1 polymer ?
#
loop_
_entity_poly.entity_id
_entity_poly.type
_entity_poly.pdbx_seq_one_letter_code
_entity_poly.pdbx_strand_id
1 'polypeptide(L)'
;MEELARTEGAVDPDNYRVTINAHQGYNVYVTNGVHYVLAKENDTFENIGRKFRLSPRNLRKFNDLKDKKAQPVPGEAVYIERKRKCWEGNSRHHICRQGETAYSVGQSYAIRTRSIEKLNKLRKDEELAAGREIRIK
;
A
#
# COMPACT_ATOMS: atom_id res chain seq x y z
N MET A 1 -0.68 -10.83 -15.71
CA MET A 1 -2.01 -11.23 -15.22
C MET A 1 -2.27 -10.72 -13.84
N GLU A 2 -1.39 -11.01 -12.89
CA GLU A 2 -1.55 -10.51 -11.54
C GLU A 2 -1.52 -8.99 -11.48
N GLU A 3 -0.74 -8.38 -12.37
CA GLU A 3 -0.63 -6.94 -12.44
C GLU A 3 -1.97 -6.28 -12.71
N LEU A 4 -2.78 -6.88 -13.56
CA LEU A 4 -4.10 -6.34 -13.86
C LEU A 4 -5.02 -6.41 -12.66
N ALA A 5 -4.95 -7.50 -11.89
CA ALA A 5 -5.73 -7.62 -10.67
C ALA A 5 -5.30 -6.56 -9.64
N ARG A 6 -4.01 -6.25 -9.60
CA ARG A 6 -3.49 -5.25 -8.67
C ARG A 6 -3.98 -3.84 -8.96
N THR A 7 -4.18 -3.52 -10.24
CA THR A 7 -4.62 -2.17 -10.62
C THR A 7 -6.12 -2.02 -10.64
N GLU A 8 -6.85 -3.10 -10.34
CA GLU A 8 -8.31 -3.06 -10.30
C GLU A 8 -8.79 -2.04 -9.29
N GLY A 9 -9.60 -1.10 -9.74
CA GLY A 9 -10.08 0.00 -8.93
C GLY A 9 -9.23 1.26 -9.00
N ALA A 10 -7.99 1.17 -9.49
CA ALA A 10 -7.15 2.34 -9.66
C ALA A 10 -7.58 3.12 -10.91
N VAL A 11 -7.54 4.45 -10.82
CA VAL A 11 -7.92 5.33 -11.93
C VAL A 11 -6.74 5.66 -12.81
N ASP A 12 -5.56 5.80 -12.22
CA ASP A 12 -4.35 6.17 -12.95
C ASP A 12 -3.81 4.96 -13.72
N PRO A 13 -3.70 5.03 -15.05
CA PRO A 13 -3.15 3.92 -15.84
C PRO A 13 -1.68 3.62 -15.53
N ASP A 14 -0.99 4.52 -14.85
CA ASP A 14 0.39 4.29 -14.44
C ASP A 14 0.49 3.46 -13.16
N ASN A 15 -0.61 3.20 -12.47
CA ASN A 15 -0.59 2.44 -11.23
C ASN A 15 -0.68 0.94 -11.50
N TYR A 16 0.44 0.38 -11.90
CA TYR A 16 0.54 -1.05 -12.13
C TYR A 16 1.75 -1.62 -11.41
N ARG A 17 1.73 -2.93 -11.19
CA ARG A 17 2.79 -3.62 -10.44
C ARG A 17 4.00 -3.85 -11.34
N VAL A 18 5.16 -3.38 -10.89
CA VAL A 18 6.42 -3.59 -11.57
C VAL A 18 7.37 -4.38 -10.67
N THR A 19 7.82 -5.54 -11.13
CA THR A 19 8.83 -6.32 -10.42
C THR A 19 10.20 -5.80 -10.82
N ILE A 20 10.98 -5.36 -9.85
CA ILE A 20 12.32 -4.82 -10.13
C ILE A 20 13.44 -5.72 -9.64
N ASN A 21 13.15 -6.66 -8.75
CA ASN A 21 14.19 -7.49 -8.15
C ASN A 21 13.57 -8.71 -7.49
N ALA A 22 14.44 -9.67 -7.11
CA ALA A 22 14.07 -10.81 -6.30
C ALA A 22 15.04 -10.88 -5.12
N HIS A 23 14.53 -11.11 -3.91
CA HIS A 23 15.36 -11.14 -2.73
C HIS A 23 14.80 -12.13 -1.71
N GLN A 24 15.63 -13.12 -1.34
CA GLN A 24 15.30 -14.07 -0.27
C GLN A 24 13.93 -14.75 -0.46
N GLY A 25 13.59 -15.08 -1.71
CA GLY A 25 12.33 -15.74 -2.00
C GLY A 25 11.16 -14.80 -2.22
N TYR A 26 11.37 -13.50 -2.24
CA TYR A 26 10.34 -12.51 -2.54
C TYR A 26 10.66 -11.80 -3.84
N ASN A 27 9.62 -11.54 -4.62
CA ASN A 27 9.73 -10.57 -5.71
C ASN A 27 9.55 -9.19 -5.11
N VAL A 28 10.44 -8.26 -5.43
CA VAL A 28 10.34 -6.89 -4.96
C VAL A 28 9.69 -6.08 -6.06
N TYR A 29 8.58 -5.43 -5.72
CA TYR A 29 7.80 -4.60 -6.62
C TYR A 29 8.02 -3.14 -6.30
N VAL A 30 7.60 -2.27 -7.20
CA VAL A 30 7.63 -0.84 -6.95
C VAL A 30 6.30 -0.21 -7.36
N THR A 31 5.81 0.70 -6.55
CA THR A 31 4.63 1.52 -6.83
C THR A 31 4.92 2.91 -6.27
N ASN A 32 4.65 3.94 -7.05
CA ASN A 32 4.89 5.33 -6.61
C ASN A 32 6.34 5.55 -6.17
N GLY A 33 7.28 4.76 -6.76
CA GLY A 33 8.68 4.82 -6.39
C GLY A 33 9.01 4.15 -5.06
N VAL A 34 8.07 3.42 -4.46
CA VAL A 34 8.24 2.80 -3.14
C VAL A 34 8.27 1.28 -3.30
N HIS A 35 9.26 0.64 -2.70
CA HIS A 35 9.43 -0.82 -2.81
C HIS A 35 8.53 -1.56 -1.83
N TYR A 36 8.00 -2.69 -2.29
CA TYR A 36 7.18 -3.57 -1.44
C TYR A 36 7.29 -5.01 -1.91
N VAL A 37 6.87 -5.91 -1.03
CA VAL A 37 6.74 -7.33 -1.33
C VAL A 37 5.31 -7.75 -1.01
N LEU A 38 4.90 -8.92 -1.50
CA LEU A 38 3.59 -9.48 -1.14
C LEU A 38 3.81 -10.50 -0.03
N ALA A 39 3.02 -10.39 1.01
CA ALA A 39 3.09 -11.34 2.12
C ALA A 39 2.72 -12.73 1.65
N LYS A 40 3.41 -13.74 2.19
CA LYS A 40 3.13 -15.16 1.93
C LYS A 40 2.38 -15.74 3.11
N GLU A 41 1.86 -16.95 2.92
CA GLU A 41 1.28 -17.70 4.02
C GLU A 41 2.27 -17.80 5.18
N ASN A 42 1.79 -17.59 6.38
CA ASN A 42 2.58 -17.67 7.61
C ASN A 42 3.66 -16.60 7.75
N ASP A 43 3.67 -15.58 6.92
CA ASP A 43 4.62 -14.48 7.08
C ASP A 43 4.29 -13.65 8.31
N THR A 44 5.35 -13.17 8.96
CA THR A 44 5.26 -12.22 10.05
C THR A 44 6.17 -11.04 9.75
N PHE A 45 5.95 -9.91 10.42
CA PHE A 45 6.86 -8.79 10.26
C PHE A 45 8.25 -9.12 10.76
N GLU A 46 8.35 -10.04 11.74
CA GLU A 46 9.64 -10.53 12.21
C GLU A 46 10.39 -11.26 11.10
N ASN A 47 9.70 -12.16 10.39
CA ASN A 47 10.34 -12.93 9.31
C ASN A 47 10.72 -12.05 8.12
N ILE A 48 9.82 -11.20 7.69
CA ILE A 48 10.10 -10.28 6.58
C ILE A 48 11.22 -9.34 6.96
N GLY A 49 11.19 -8.83 8.18
CA GLY A 49 12.22 -7.91 8.67
C GLY A 49 13.62 -8.50 8.63
N ARG A 50 13.75 -9.77 9.05
CA ARG A 50 15.05 -10.44 8.98
C ARG A 50 15.60 -10.51 7.56
N LYS A 51 14.72 -10.75 6.59
CA LYS A 51 15.15 -10.89 5.19
C LYS A 51 15.55 -9.56 4.55
N PHE A 52 14.98 -8.47 5.02
CA PHE A 52 15.25 -7.14 4.47
C PHE A 52 16.01 -6.23 5.42
N ARG A 53 16.45 -6.76 6.55
CA ARG A 53 17.21 -6.01 7.57
C ARG A 53 16.45 -4.81 8.11
N LEU A 54 15.16 -5.03 8.38
CA LEU A 54 14.26 -4.03 8.93
C LEU A 54 13.66 -4.56 10.22
N SER A 55 13.45 -3.67 11.19
CA SER A 55 12.78 -4.07 12.42
C SER A 55 11.28 -4.25 12.15
N PRO A 56 10.61 -5.13 12.89
CA PRO A 56 9.15 -5.24 12.79
C PRO A 56 8.44 -3.91 13.07
N ARG A 57 8.98 -3.14 14.00
CA ARG A 57 8.44 -1.81 14.33
C ARG A 57 8.48 -0.89 13.12
N ASN A 58 9.59 -0.83 12.41
CA ASN A 58 9.70 0.01 11.23
C ASN A 58 8.83 -0.49 10.10
N LEU A 59 8.72 -1.81 9.92
CA LEU A 59 7.82 -2.35 8.90
C LEU A 59 6.38 -1.97 9.18
N ARG A 60 5.94 -2.09 10.42
CA ARG A 60 4.58 -1.67 10.79
C ARG A 60 4.38 -0.18 10.53
N LYS A 61 5.37 0.62 10.86
CA LYS A 61 5.32 2.07 10.63
C LYS A 61 5.23 2.41 9.15
N PHE A 62 6.02 1.75 8.30
CA PHE A 62 5.97 1.97 6.85
C PHE A 62 4.60 1.62 6.29
N ASN A 63 3.89 0.70 6.92
CA ASN A 63 2.58 0.24 6.47
C ASN A 63 1.42 0.83 7.27
N ASP A 64 1.68 1.89 8.04
CA ASP A 64 0.67 2.62 8.80
C ASP A 64 -0.10 1.76 9.79
N LEU A 65 0.55 0.77 10.37
CA LEU A 65 -0.04 -0.11 11.36
C LEU A 65 0.41 0.30 12.75
N LYS A 66 -0.54 0.71 13.58
CA LYS A 66 -0.25 1.15 14.95
C LYS A 66 -0.27 0.00 15.95
N ASP A 67 -0.99 -1.06 15.63
CA ASP A 67 -1.11 -2.21 16.52
C ASP A 67 0.20 -3.02 16.47
N LYS A 68 0.85 -3.12 17.61
CA LYS A 68 2.13 -3.84 17.72
C LYS A 68 1.98 -5.33 17.47
N LYS A 69 0.76 -5.85 17.49
CA LYS A 69 0.47 -7.28 17.24
C LYS A 69 0.02 -7.54 15.83
N ALA A 70 -0.18 -6.49 15.02
CA ALA A 70 -0.61 -6.67 13.65
C ALA A 70 0.41 -7.48 12.87
N GLN A 71 -0.07 -8.36 12.02
CA GLN A 71 0.75 -9.19 11.15
C GLN A 71 0.28 -9.04 9.71
N PRO A 72 1.17 -9.34 8.74
CA PRO A 72 0.81 -9.20 7.33
C PRO A 72 -0.31 -10.16 6.96
N VAL A 73 -1.16 -9.73 6.04
CA VAL A 73 -2.20 -10.59 5.47
C VAL A 73 -1.66 -11.21 4.19
N PRO A 74 -1.71 -12.54 4.02
CA PRO A 74 -1.19 -13.17 2.80
C PRO A 74 -1.77 -12.54 1.53
N GLY A 75 -0.91 -12.28 0.57
CA GLY A 75 -1.30 -11.67 -0.70
C GLY A 75 -1.31 -10.15 -0.70
N GLU A 76 -1.23 -9.52 0.47
CA GLU A 76 -1.27 -8.07 0.55
C GLU A 76 0.13 -7.46 0.50
N ALA A 77 0.20 -6.21 0.07
CA ALA A 77 1.46 -5.49 -0.04
C ALA A 77 2.03 -5.19 1.34
N VAL A 78 3.33 -5.40 1.47
CA VAL A 78 4.09 -5.00 2.65
C VAL A 78 5.20 -4.08 2.15
N TYR A 79 5.07 -2.80 2.43
CA TYR A 79 6.06 -1.82 2.03
C TYR A 79 7.31 -1.95 2.88
N ILE A 80 8.46 -1.98 2.23
CA ILE A 80 9.76 -2.09 2.91
C ILE A 80 10.50 -0.76 2.91
N GLU A 81 9.81 0.30 2.51
CA GLU A 81 10.26 1.68 2.53
C GLU A 81 9.10 2.56 2.94
N ARG A 82 9.43 3.79 3.32
CA ARG A 82 8.40 4.76 3.69
C ARG A 82 7.57 5.15 2.48
N LYS A 83 6.25 5.11 2.62
CA LYS A 83 5.34 5.56 1.57
C LYS A 83 5.43 7.08 1.41
N ARG A 84 4.93 7.58 0.28
CA ARG A 84 4.99 9.00 -0.05
C ARG A 84 3.75 9.74 0.47
N LYS A 85 3.79 11.05 0.34
CA LYS A 85 2.66 11.90 0.76
C LYS A 85 1.61 12.07 -0.32
N CYS A 86 1.97 11.83 -1.59
CA CYS A 86 1.03 11.96 -2.70
C CYS A 86 1.45 11.06 -3.85
N TRP A 87 0.53 10.89 -4.80
CA TRP A 87 0.76 10.13 -6.02
C TRP A 87 1.68 10.90 -6.96
N GLU A 88 2.66 10.20 -7.54
CA GLU A 88 3.61 10.80 -8.47
C GLU A 88 3.17 10.68 -9.92
N GLY A 89 2.17 9.86 -10.21
CA GLY A 89 1.64 9.72 -11.56
C GLY A 89 0.77 10.89 -11.98
N ASN A 90 0.12 10.75 -13.13
CA ASN A 90 -0.61 11.86 -13.73
C ASN A 90 -1.99 12.09 -13.13
N SER A 91 -2.65 11.05 -12.68
CA SER A 91 -4.01 11.16 -12.14
C SER A 91 -4.01 11.85 -10.78
N ARG A 92 -4.98 12.72 -10.57
CA ARG A 92 -5.15 13.40 -9.28
C ARG A 92 -6.19 12.73 -8.41
N HIS A 93 -6.97 11.83 -8.96
CA HIS A 93 -8.13 11.25 -8.28
C HIS A 93 -8.17 9.74 -8.40
N HIS A 94 -8.82 9.13 -7.42
CA HIS A 94 -9.11 7.70 -7.39
C HIS A 94 -10.60 7.53 -7.18
N ILE A 95 -11.21 6.66 -7.98
CA ILE A 95 -12.63 6.33 -7.82
C ILE A 95 -12.71 5.13 -6.87
N CYS A 96 -13.36 5.33 -5.74
CA CYS A 96 -13.40 4.33 -4.68
C CYS A 96 -14.30 3.16 -5.04
N ARG A 97 -13.91 2.00 -4.52
CA ARG A 97 -14.74 0.80 -4.52
C ARG A 97 -15.37 0.68 -3.14
N GLN A 98 -16.45 -0.10 -3.07
CA GLN A 98 -17.11 -0.30 -1.80
C GLN A 98 -16.17 -0.91 -0.77
N GLY A 99 -16.21 -0.39 0.44
CA GLY A 99 -15.40 -0.90 1.56
C GLY A 99 -14.00 -0.35 1.65
N GLU A 100 -13.58 0.49 0.70
CA GLU A 100 -12.24 1.08 0.80
C GLU A 100 -12.17 2.13 1.90
N THR A 101 -10.97 2.32 2.40
CA THR A 101 -10.65 3.33 3.41
C THR A 101 -9.39 4.07 2.98
N ALA A 102 -9.06 5.14 3.68
CA ALA A 102 -7.80 5.84 3.41
C ALA A 102 -6.61 4.88 3.51
N TYR A 103 -6.66 3.93 4.43
CA TYR A 103 -5.61 2.93 4.57
C TYR A 103 -5.49 2.06 3.31
N SER A 104 -6.60 1.49 2.83
CA SER A 104 -6.54 0.60 1.67
C SER A 104 -6.13 1.34 0.40
N VAL A 105 -6.64 2.56 0.21
CA VAL A 105 -6.23 3.38 -0.93
C VAL A 105 -4.74 3.73 -0.82
N GLY A 106 -4.28 4.10 0.37
CA GLY A 106 -2.88 4.39 0.60
C GLY A 106 -1.98 3.20 0.30
N GLN A 107 -2.42 1.99 0.65
CA GLN A 107 -1.66 0.78 0.32
C GLN A 107 -1.64 0.50 -1.18
N SER A 108 -2.68 0.87 -1.91
CA SER A 108 -2.71 0.67 -3.36
C SER A 108 -1.77 1.61 -4.12
N TYR A 109 -1.58 2.82 -3.63
CA TYR A 109 -0.79 3.85 -4.30
C TYR A 109 0.55 4.15 -3.63
N ALA A 110 0.88 3.46 -2.56
CA ALA A 110 2.07 3.76 -1.74
C ALA A 110 2.05 5.20 -1.22
N ILE A 111 0.88 5.61 -0.73
CA ILE A 111 0.67 6.92 -0.11
C ILE A 111 0.33 6.70 1.36
N ARG A 112 0.86 7.54 2.23
CA ARG A 112 0.59 7.46 3.66
C ARG A 112 -0.90 7.66 3.91
N THR A 113 -1.47 6.83 4.78
CA THR A 113 -2.88 6.91 5.16
C THR A 113 -3.26 8.31 5.59
N ARG A 114 -2.44 8.91 6.44
CA ARG A 114 -2.70 10.26 6.95
C ARG A 114 -2.76 11.29 5.83
N SER A 115 -1.95 11.13 4.80
CA SER A 115 -1.95 12.04 3.65
C SER A 115 -3.27 11.95 2.88
N ILE A 116 -3.78 10.74 2.67
CA ILE A 116 -5.08 10.55 2.02
C ILE A 116 -6.18 11.18 2.86
N GLU A 117 -6.15 10.97 4.17
CA GLU A 117 -7.14 11.55 5.08
C GLU A 117 -7.12 13.07 4.99
N LYS A 118 -5.95 13.68 5.05
CA LYS A 118 -5.82 15.14 5.00
C LYS A 118 -6.26 15.73 3.67
N LEU A 119 -5.87 15.10 2.56
CA LEU A 119 -6.25 15.57 1.23
C LEU A 119 -7.76 15.61 1.03
N ASN A 120 -8.47 14.71 1.71
CA ASN A 120 -9.89 14.50 1.48
C ASN A 120 -10.77 14.80 2.70
N LYS A 121 -10.18 15.33 3.77
CA LYS A 121 -10.88 15.65 5.00
C LYS A 121 -11.65 14.44 5.54
N LEU A 122 -10.99 13.28 5.54
CA LEU A 122 -11.58 12.04 6.00
C LEU A 122 -11.27 11.84 7.49
N ARG A 123 -12.21 11.20 8.18
CA ARG A 123 -11.98 10.75 9.56
C ARG A 123 -11.18 9.46 9.52
N LYS A 124 -10.57 9.14 10.66
CA LYS A 124 -9.84 7.89 10.81
C LYS A 124 -10.80 6.71 10.58
N ASP A 125 -10.35 5.75 9.78
CA ASP A 125 -11.09 4.52 9.47
C ASP A 125 -12.45 4.75 8.79
N GLU A 126 -12.66 5.94 8.22
CA GLU A 126 -13.90 6.22 7.49
C GLU A 126 -14.01 5.31 6.26
N GLU A 127 -15.15 4.63 6.14
CA GLU A 127 -15.41 3.79 4.99
C GLU A 127 -15.89 4.65 3.82
N LEU A 128 -15.32 4.41 2.65
CA LEU A 128 -15.59 5.23 1.47
C LEU A 128 -16.66 4.56 0.62
N ALA A 129 -17.62 5.35 0.16
CA ALA A 129 -18.70 4.84 -0.68
C ALA A 129 -18.17 4.48 -2.07
N ALA A 130 -18.73 3.44 -2.66
CA ALA A 130 -18.40 3.07 -4.03
C ALA A 130 -18.73 4.22 -4.98
N GLY A 131 -17.84 4.50 -5.91
CA GLY A 131 -17.99 5.58 -6.86
C GLY A 131 -17.55 6.94 -6.37
N ARG A 132 -17.26 7.07 -5.08
CA ARG A 132 -16.75 8.34 -4.55
C ARG A 132 -15.38 8.63 -5.14
N GLU A 133 -15.18 9.86 -5.58
CA GLU A 133 -13.91 10.30 -6.12
C GLU A 133 -13.12 10.99 -5.02
N ILE A 134 -11.92 10.53 -4.75
CA ILE A 134 -11.04 11.16 -3.76
C ILE A 134 -9.72 11.56 -4.39
N ARG A 135 -9.07 12.54 -3.78
CA ARG A 135 -7.79 13.03 -4.26
C ARG A 135 -6.65 12.14 -3.75
N ILE A 136 -5.68 11.92 -4.64
CA ILE A 136 -4.44 11.21 -4.31
C ILE A 136 -3.22 12.08 -4.58
N LYS A 137 -3.46 13.33 -4.98
CA LYS A 137 -2.38 14.23 -5.32
C LYS A 137 -2.73 15.68 -4.99
#